data_6acaf75bc656486d56702eb351c28631
#
_entry.id   6acaf75bc656486d56702eb351c28631
#
_cell.length_a   1.000
_cell.length_b   1.000
_cell.length_c   1.000
_cell.angle_alpha   90.00
_cell.angle_beta   90.00
_cell.angle_gamma   90.00
#
_symmetry.space_group_name_H-M   'P 1'
#
loop_
_entity.id
_entity.type
_entity.pdbx_description
1 polymer ?
#
loop_
_entity_poly.entity_id
_entity_poly.type
_entity_poly.pdbx_seq_one_letter_code
_entity_poly.pdbx_strand_id
1 'polypeptide(L)' 'MKDDWLSKCVIDPSKRKVYLYSEGGEKKIVDCDTVQEFMNVLNFVRSTTSEDMISYAEHL' A
#
# COMPACT_ATOMS: atom_id res chain seq x y z
N MET A 1 3.06 20.30 1.79
CA MET A 1 2.64 19.91 1.31
C MET A 1 1.85 19.07 1.54
N LYS A 2 1.40 18.64 1.29
CA LYS A 2 0.63 17.99 1.54
C LYS A 2 0.70 16.79 1.10
N ASP A 3 0.67 15.87 1.50
CA ASP A 3 0.76 14.68 1.13
C ASP A 3 -0.43 13.95 1.19
N ASP A 4 -1.53 14.54 1.12
CA ASP A 4 -2.81 13.92 1.19
C ASP A 4 -3.27 13.44 -0.12
N TRP A 5 -2.39 13.26 -1.06
CA TRP A 5 -2.81 12.76 -2.36
C TRP A 5 -3.22 11.29 -2.32
N LEU A 6 -2.84 10.57 -1.29
CA LEU A 6 -3.15 9.14 -1.20
C LEU A 6 -4.59 8.93 -0.79
N SER A 7 -5.38 8.27 -1.61
CA SER A 7 -6.78 8.03 -1.30
C SER A 7 -7.04 6.58 -0.92
N LYS A 8 -6.14 5.65 -1.29
CA LYS A 8 -6.39 4.25 -1.02
C LYS A 8 -5.10 3.46 -1.12
N CYS A 9 -4.97 2.45 -0.31
CA CYS A 9 -3.80 1.58 -0.32
C CYS A 9 -4.29 0.15 -0.28
N VAL A 10 -3.88 -0.67 -1.25
CA VAL A 10 -4.25 -2.07 -1.31
C VAL A 10 -3.00 -2.91 -1.12
N ILE A 11 -3.05 -3.83 -0.17
CA ILE A 11 -1.91 -4.68 0.15
C ILE A 11 -2.18 -6.08 -0.35
N ASP A 12 -1.26 -6.63 -1.12
CA ASP A 12 -1.40 -7.96 -1.68
C ASP A 12 -0.31 -8.86 -1.09
N PRO A 13 -0.60 -9.57 -0.01
CA PRO A 13 0.42 -10.39 0.66
C PRO A 13 0.91 -11.55 -0.19
N SER A 14 0.04 -12.10 -1.04
CA SER A 14 0.43 -13.28 -1.79
C SER A 14 1.45 -12.94 -2.87
N LYS A 15 1.45 -11.70 -3.35
CA LYS A 15 2.40 -11.28 -4.37
C LYS A 15 3.44 -10.33 -3.83
N ARG A 16 3.35 -10.00 -2.55
CA ARG A 16 4.26 -9.06 -1.88
C ARG A 16 4.27 -7.73 -2.61
N LYS A 17 3.09 -7.22 -2.91
CA LYS A 17 2.95 -5.94 -3.59
C LYS A 17 2.03 -5.02 -2.82
N VAL A 18 2.28 -3.72 -2.96
CA VAL A 18 1.43 -2.72 -2.35
C VAL A 18 1.02 -1.74 -3.46
N TYR A 19 -0.27 -1.49 -3.56
CA TYR A 19 -0.80 -0.60 -4.59
C TYR A 19 -1.26 0.68 -3.92
N LEU A 20 -0.74 1.79 -4.39
CA LEU A 20 -1.08 3.11 -3.84
C LEU A 20 -1.87 3.88 -4.88
N TYR A 21 -3.06 4.33 -4.49
CA TYR A 21 -3.93 5.07 -5.39
C TYR A 21 -4.06 6.51 -4.91
N SER A 22 -3.98 7.44 -5.82
CA SER A 22 -4.13 8.85 -5.47
C SER A 22 -5.52 9.34 -5.85
N GLU A 23 -5.88 10.50 -5.33
CA GLU A 23 -7.17 11.08 -5.64
C GLU A 23 -7.25 11.49 -7.09
N GLY A 24 -6.12 11.71 -7.72
CA GLY A 24 -6.10 12.08 -9.11
C GLY A 24 -6.22 10.91 -10.08
N GLY A 25 -6.37 9.69 -9.54
CA GLY A 25 -6.51 8.54 -10.40
C GLY A 25 -5.21 7.84 -10.73
N GLU A 26 -4.11 8.25 -10.13
CA GLU A 26 -2.84 7.63 -10.38
C GLU A 26 -2.67 6.42 -9.50
N LYS A 27 -1.93 5.45 -9.99
CA LYS A 27 -1.65 4.23 -9.25
C LYS A 27 -0.15 3.99 -9.25
N LYS A 28 0.38 3.65 -8.10
CA LYS A 28 1.79 3.31 -7.98
C LYS A 28 1.90 1.94 -7.35
N ILE A 29 2.75 1.10 -7.89
CA ILE A 29 2.92 -0.26 -7.40
C ILE A 29 4.29 -0.38 -6.76
N VAL A 30 4.30 -0.84 -5.52
CA VAL A 30 5.53 -1.11 -4.80
C VAL A 30 5.72 -2.62 -4.80
N ASP A 31 6.79 -3.08 -5.45
CA ASP A 31 7.06 -4.49 -5.61
C ASP A 31 8.18 -4.87 -4.67
N CYS A 32 7.97 -5.82 -3.80
CA CYS A 32 8.95 -6.21 -2.81
C CYS A 32 9.55 -7.57 -3.17
N ASP A 33 10.88 -7.65 -3.15
CA ASP A 33 11.53 -8.89 -3.52
C ASP A 33 11.55 -9.91 -2.40
N THR A 34 11.52 -9.46 -1.16
CA THR A 34 11.60 -10.37 -0.03
C THR A 34 10.49 -10.07 0.96
N VAL A 35 10.24 -11.04 1.83
CA VAL A 35 9.24 -10.86 2.88
C VAL A 35 9.68 -9.75 3.83
N GLN A 36 10.96 -9.67 4.11
CA GLN A 36 11.47 -8.63 5.00
C GLN A 36 11.17 -7.25 4.44
N GLU A 37 11.41 -7.06 3.15
CA GLU A 37 11.13 -5.80 2.50
C GLU A 37 9.65 -5.49 2.53
N PHE A 38 8.83 -6.51 2.30
CA PHE A 38 7.39 -6.35 2.32
C PHE A 38 6.91 -5.92 3.72
N MET A 39 7.47 -6.52 4.77
CA MET A 39 7.10 -6.15 6.11
C MET A 39 7.52 -4.71 6.44
N ASN A 40 8.66 -4.29 5.94
CA ASN A 40 9.09 -2.92 6.15
C ASN A 40 8.14 -1.93 5.50
N VAL A 41 7.70 -2.25 4.29
CA VAL A 41 6.75 -1.38 3.58
C VAL A 41 5.42 -1.35 4.31
N LEU A 42 4.97 -2.50 4.81
CA LEU A 42 3.72 -2.55 5.56
C LEU A 42 3.79 -1.66 6.79
N ASN A 43 4.89 -1.75 7.53
CA ASN A 43 5.05 -0.93 8.71
C ASN A 43 5.01 0.55 8.37
N PHE A 44 5.66 0.92 7.29
CA PHE A 44 5.67 2.30 6.86
C PHE A 44 4.26 2.77 6.49
N VAL A 45 3.56 1.96 5.71
CA VAL A 45 2.22 2.33 5.28
C VAL A 45 1.28 2.44 6.47
N ARG A 46 1.36 1.49 7.40
CA ARG A 46 0.45 1.49 8.53
C ARG A 46 0.72 2.64 9.48
N SER A 47 1.93 3.16 9.49
CA SER A 47 2.23 4.27 10.39
C SER A 47 1.95 5.63 9.73
N THR A 48 1.86 5.68 8.40
CA THR A 48 1.65 6.95 7.72
C THR A 48 0.27 7.05 7.07
N THR A 49 -0.48 5.96 7.02
CA THR A 49 -1.77 5.94 6.35
C THR A 49 -2.84 5.48 7.31
N SER A 50 -3.98 6.14 7.24
CA SER A 50 -5.11 5.77 8.11
C SER A 50 -5.59 4.36 7.78
N GLU A 51 -5.97 3.60 8.79
CA GLU A 51 -6.44 2.24 8.57
C GLU A 51 -7.65 2.19 7.67
N ASP A 52 -8.44 3.24 7.68
CA ASP A 52 -9.62 3.27 6.81
C ASP A 52 -9.27 3.24 5.35
N MET A 53 -8.05 3.64 5.02
CA MET A 53 -7.64 3.71 3.63
C MET A 53 -6.87 2.47 3.20
N ILE A 54 -6.64 1.55 4.10
CA ILE A 54 -5.86 0.35 3.81
C ILE A 54 -6.79 -0.83 3.62
N SER A 55 -6.63 -1.53 2.51
CA SER A 55 -7.39 -2.74 2.22
C SER A 55 -6.44 -3.84 1.87
N TYR A 56 -6.86 -5.08 2.07
CA TYR A 56 -6.05 -6.23 1.72
C TYR A 56 -6.70 -6.94 0.54
N ALA A 57 -5.89 -7.23 -0.46
CA ALA A 57 -6.39 -8.00 -1.59
C ALA A 57 -6.53 -9.46 -1.16
N GLU A 58 -7.66 -10.06 -1.49
CA GLU A 58 -7.90 -11.45 -1.13
C GLU A 58 -8.01 -12.27 -2.38
N HIS A 59 -7.28 -13.35 -2.42
CA HIS A 59 -7.32 -14.24 -3.56
C HIS A 59 -7.80 -15.58 -3.09
N LEU A 60 -8.91 -16.01 -3.52
CA LEU A 60 -9.49 -17.28 -3.11
C LEU A 60 -9.33 -18.35 -4.16
#